data_39a3e7888f27b8146c8e5bc9a4f4eccc
#
_entry.id   39a3e7888f27b8146c8e5bc9a4f4eccc
#
_cell.length_a   1.000
_cell.length_b   1.000
_cell.length_c   1.000
_cell.angle_alpha   90.00
_cell.angle_beta   90.00
_cell.angle_gamma   90.00
#
_symmetry.space_group_name_H-M   'P 1'
#
loop_
_entity.id
_entity.type
_entity.pdbx_description
1 polymer ?
#
loop_
_entity_poly.entity_id
_entity_poly.type
_entity_poly.pdbx_seq_one_letter_code
_entity_poly.pdbx_strand_id
1 'polypeptide(L)'
;ADKKHATVTANLDMTRNTAGDLVLFGRELQLESITLNGKTLSESDYQLDQESLTIVNAPDTCQITTVVTIVPQTNTSLEGLYQAGEGADKMFCTQCEPEGFRKITFYPDRPDVLATFTTRIEADKTYPTLLANGNLIDQGELAGDRHFAVWQDPTKKPSYLFACVM
;
A
#
# COMPACT_ATOMS: atom_id res chain seq x y z
N ALA A 1 13.65 -12.02 11.26
CA ALA A 1 13.03 -10.92 10.50
C ALA A 1 13.09 -9.67 11.36
N ASP A 2 13.55 -8.58 10.81
CA ASP A 2 13.60 -7.32 11.52
C ASP A 2 12.17 -6.82 11.74
N LYS A 3 11.73 -6.78 13.00
CA LYS A 3 10.36 -6.38 13.39
C LYS A 3 10.10 -4.86 13.27
N LYS A 4 11.01 -4.11 12.66
CA LYS A 4 10.97 -2.65 12.58
C LYS A 4 10.42 -2.12 11.25
N HIS A 5 10.18 -2.97 10.28
CA HIS A 5 9.76 -2.57 8.94
C HIS A 5 8.47 -3.28 8.54
N ALA A 6 7.66 -2.61 7.75
CA ALA A 6 6.57 -3.22 7.01
C ALA A 6 6.91 -3.21 5.51
N THR A 7 6.79 -4.36 4.87
CA THR A 7 6.90 -4.47 3.41
C THR A 7 5.50 -4.40 2.82
N VAL A 8 5.30 -3.52 1.88
CA VAL A 8 4.03 -3.36 1.17
C VAL A 8 4.25 -3.73 -0.30
N THR A 9 3.49 -4.72 -0.76
CA THR A 9 3.39 -5.07 -2.19
C THR A 9 2.07 -4.57 -2.72
N ALA A 10 2.09 -3.69 -3.69
CA ALA A 10 0.88 -3.20 -4.36
C ALA A 10 0.85 -3.68 -5.81
N ASN A 11 -0.26 -4.32 -6.19
CA ASN A 11 -0.55 -4.71 -7.56
C ASN A 11 -1.69 -3.83 -8.06
N LEU A 12 -1.43 -3.02 -9.08
CA LEU A 12 -2.36 -2.05 -9.63
C LEU A 12 -2.71 -2.42 -11.06
N ASP A 13 -3.97 -2.83 -11.29
CA ASP A 13 -4.51 -2.96 -12.64
C ASP A 13 -5.11 -1.62 -13.06
N MET A 14 -4.54 -1.00 -14.07
CA MET A 14 -4.80 0.39 -14.42
C MET A 14 -5.25 0.53 -15.88
N THR A 15 -6.18 1.46 -16.09
CA THR A 15 -6.60 1.90 -17.43
C THR A 15 -6.52 3.42 -17.48
N ARG A 16 -5.87 3.94 -18.52
CA ARG A 16 -5.73 5.38 -18.76
C ARG A 16 -7.06 5.98 -19.17
N ASN A 17 -7.43 7.08 -18.52
CA ASN A 17 -8.63 7.86 -18.86
C ASN A 17 -8.28 9.19 -19.55
N THR A 18 -7.05 9.69 -19.38
CA THR A 18 -6.57 10.95 -19.96
C THR A 18 -5.15 10.79 -20.49
N ALA A 19 -4.82 11.52 -21.56
CA ALA A 19 -3.45 11.50 -22.11
C ALA A 19 -2.44 12.04 -21.07
N GLY A 20 -1.23 11.51 -21.10
CA GLY A 20 -0.12 11.91 -20.23
C GLY A 20 0.66 10.73 -19.69
N ASP A 21 1.68 11.02 -18.91
CA ASP A 21 2.49 10.03 -18.22
C ASP A 21 1.73 9.41 -17.04
N LEU A 22 2.13 8.21 -16.65
CA LEU A 22 1.59 7.58 -15.46
C LEU A 22 2.32 8.11 -14.23
N VAL A 23 1.62 8.88 -13.41
CA VAL A 23 2.14 9.44 -12.16
C VAL A 23 1.51 8.70 -10.98
N LEU A 24 2.34 8.09 -10.16
CA LEU A 24 1.98 7.47 -8.89
C LEU A 24 2.56 8.32 -7.76
N PHE A 25 1.72 8.84 -6.89
CA PHE A 25 2.17 9.57 -5.71
C PHE A 25 2.73 8.61 -4.67
N GLY A 26 3.82 9.03 -4.01
CA GLY A 26 4.47 8.26 -2.97
C GLY A 26 5.34 9.17 -2.11
N ARG A 27 5.24 9.06 -0.79
CA ARG A 27 5.99 9.89 0.15
C ARG A 27 6.57 9.05 1.26
N GLU A 28 7.86 9.26 1.57
CA GLU A 28 8.57 8.53 2.63
C GLU A 28 8.58 7.00 2.40
N LEU A 29 8.61 6.57 1.15
CA LEU A 29 8.65 5.17 0.75
C LEU A 29 10.08 4.80 0.32
N GLN A 30 10.56 3.64 0.77
CA GLN A 30 11.76 3.03 0.20
C GLN A 30 11.33 2.05 -0.89
N LEU A 31 11.55 2.40 -2.15
CA LEU A 31 11.24 1.52 -3.28
C LEU A 31 12.27 0.39 -3.37
N GLU A 32 11.81 -0.85 -3.27
CA GLU A 32 12.62 -2.06 -3.39
C GLU A 32 12.61 -2.61 -4.82
N SER A 33 11.43 -2.61 -5.43
CA SER A 33 11.28 -3.04 -6.83
C SER A 33 10.00 -2.49 -7.46
N ILE A 34 10.02 -2.39 -8.78
CA ILE A 34 8.86 -2.04 -9.60
C ILE A 34 8.83 -2.90 -10.86
N THR A 35 7.64 -3.35 -11.24
CA THR A 35 7.41 -4.03 -12.52
C THR A 35 6.26 -3.39 -13.28
N LEU A 36 6.38 -3.40 -14.61
CA LEU A 36 5.33 -3.00 -15.54
C LEU A 36 5.00 -4.19 -16.43
N ASN A 37 3.77 -4.68 -16.39
CA ASN A 37 3.31 -5.86 -17.14
C ASN A 37 4.24 -7.07 -16.94
N GLY A 38 4.69 -7.29 -15.70
CA GLY A 38 5.59 -8.39 -15.33
C GLY A 38 7.07 -8.18 -15.67
N LYS A 39 7.44 -7.10 -16.37
CA LYS A 39 8.84 -6.75 -16.65
C LYS A 39 9.37 -5.84 -15.55
N THR A 40 10.47 -6.21 -14.90
CA THR A 40 11.17 -5.35 -13.95
C THR A 40 11.70 -4.10 -14.65
N LEU A 41 11.43 -2.94 -14.06
CA LEU A 41 11.94 -1.66 -14.51
C LEU A 41 13.28 -1.36 -13.83
N SER A 42 14.18 -0.72 -14.59
CA SER A 42 15.43 -0.15 -14.09
C SER A 42 15.22 1.33 -13.75
N GLU A 43 16.15 1.94 -13.04
CA GLU A 43 16.08 3.37 -12.67
C GLU A 43 16.00 4.32 -13.90
N SER A 44 16.40 3.86 -15.09
CA SER A 44 16.26 4.61 -16.33
C SER A 44 14.85 4.56 -16.95
N ASP A 45 13.99 3.64 -16.50
CA ASP A 45 12.66 3.41 -17.07
C ASP A 45 11.58 4.25 -16.38
N TYR A 46 11.89 4.91 -15.25
CA TYR A 46 10.98 5.78 -14.50
C TYR A 46 11.73 6.97 -13.90
N GLN A 47 10.99 7.98 -13.51
CA GLN A 47 11.49 9.11 -12.74
C GLN A 47 10.95 9.00 -11.32
N LEU A 48 11.83 9.08 -10.33
CA LEU A 48 11.48 9.03 -8.92
C LEU A 48 11.95 10.30 -8.23
N ASP A 49 11.04 10.99 -7.56
CA ASP A 49 11.33 12.11 -6.68
C ASP A 49 10.74 11.88 -5.27
N GLN A 50 10.72 12.93 -4.42
CA GLN A 50 10.25 12.81 -3.04
C GLN A 50 8.73 12.64 -2.91
N GLU A 51 7.96 12.94 -3.93
CA GLU A 51 6.50 12.98 -3.91
C GLU A 51 5.86 12.02 -4.93
N SER A 52 6.63 11.52 -5.90
CA SER A 52 6.07 10.74 -7.00
C SER A 52 7.04 9.79 -7.69
N LEU A 53 6.47 8.81 -8.35
CA LEU A 53 7.10 7.93 -9.33
C LEU A 53 6.35 8.11 -10.65
N THR A 54 7.08 8.49 -11.72
CA THR A 54 6.51 8.74 -13.04
C THR A 54 7.05 7.76 -14.06
N ILE A 55 6.16 7.06 -14.77
CA ILE A 55 6.50 6.21 -15.91
C ILE A 55 6.05 6.92 -17.19
N VAL A 56 7.03 7.34 -17.99
CA VAL A 56 6.81 8.03 -19.25
C VAL A 56 6.29 7.04 -20.29
N ASN A 57 5.28 7.44 -21.06
CA ASN A 57 4.67 6.61 -22.10
C ASN A 57 4.20 5.22 -21.63
N ALA A 58 3.69 5.11 -20.40
CA ALA A 58 3.07 3.87 -19.95
C ALA A 58 1.92 3.46 -20.89
N PRO A 59 1.68 2.14 -21.11
CA PRO A 59 0.56 1.66 -21.92
C PRO A 59 -0.79 2.14 -21.38
N ASP A 60 -1.80 2.26 -22.25
CA ASP A 60 -3.16 2.68 -21.87
C ASP A 60 -3.82 1.73 -20.86
N THR A 61 -3.49 0.44 -20.95
CA THR A 61 -3.85 -0.57 -19.96
C THR A 61 -2.58 -1.26 -19.51
N CYS A 62 -2.35 -1.28 -18.19
CA CYS A 62 -1.13 -1.88 -17.66
C CYS A 62 -1.36 -2.41 -16.23
N GLN A 63 -0.50 -3.34 -15.86
CA GLN A 63 -0.34 -3.81 -14.48
C GLN A 63 0.98 -3.29 -13.93
N ILE A 64 0.91 -2.60 -12.80
CA ILE A 64 2.09 -2.15 -12.04
C ILE A 64 2.15 -2.96 -10.75
N THR A 65 3.32 -3.50 -10.45
CA THR A 65 3.61 -4.04 -9.12
C THR A 65 4.74 -3.25 -8.51
N THR A 66 4.51 -2.68 -7.33
CA THR A 66 5.56 -2.05 -6.52
C THR A 66 5.77 -2.82 -5.22
N VAL A 67 7.00 -2.93 -4.79
CA VAL A 67 7.38 -3.39 -3.46
C VAL A 67 8.09 -2.25 -2.77
N VAL A 68 7.56 -1.83 -1.63
CA VAL A 68 8.16 -0.76 -0.82
C VAL A 68 8.35 -1.21 0.62
N THR A 69 9.34 -0.61 1.27
CA THR A 69 9.55 -0.73 2.72
C THR A 69 9.16 0.57 3.39
N ILE A 70 8.40 0.48 4.48
CA ILE A 70 8.01 1.60 5.34
C ILE A 70 8.32 1.29 6.81
N VAL A 71 8.38 2.31 7.67
CA VAL A 71 8.70 2.17 9.10
C VAL A 71 7.56 2.80 9.94
N PRO A 72 6.44 2.11 10.10
CA PRO A 72 5.26 2.66 10.80
C PRO A 72 5.52 3.07 12.24
N GLN A 73 6.48 2.44 12.92
CA GLN A 73 6.84 2.73 14.31
C GLN A 73 7.46 4.11 14.52
N THR A 74 8.05 4.69 13.49
CA THR A 74 8.68 6.02 13.54
C THR A 74 7.84 7.08 12.83
N ASN A 75 6.68 6.69 12.28
CA ASN A 75 5.76 7.60 11.62
C ASN A 75 5.03 8.45 12.67
N THR A 76 5.48 9.67 12.87
CA THR A 76 4.89 10.64 13.81
C THR A 76 3.93 11.61 13.15
N SER A 77 3.81 11.58 11.82
CA SER A 77 2.88 12.44 11.08
C SER A 77 1.43 12.00 11.23
N LEU A 78 1.19 10.76 11.68
CA LEU A 78 -0.14 10.15 11.80
C LEU A 78 -0.89 10.12 10.46
N GLU A 79 -0.14 9.94 9.37
CA GLU A 79 -0.64 9.78 8.00
C GLU A 79 -0.12 8.46 7.41
N GLY A 80 -0.93 7.77 6.62
CA GLY A 80 -0.60 6.43 6.15
C GLY A 80 -0.68 5.40 7.27
N LEU A 81 0.22 4.42 7.30
CA LEU A 81 0.29 3.41 8.35
C LEU A 81 1.22 3.87 9.48
N TYR A 82 0.73 3.85 10.72
CA TYR A 82 1.52 4.24 11.90
C TYR A 82 1.19 3.36 13.10
N GLN A 83 2.07 3.38 14.10
CA GLN A 83 1.84 2.74 15.38
C GLN A 83 1.12 3.71 16.32
N ALA A 84 0.03 3.26 16.94
CA ALA A 84 -0.67 3.93 18.02
C ALA A 84 -0.58 3.10 19.31
N GLY A 85 -0.84 3.74 20.46
CA GLY A 85 -0.78 3.11 21.77
C GLY A 85 0.63 2.84 22.29
N GLU A 86 0.71 2.36 23.53
CA GLU A 86 1.97 2.05 24.21
C GLU A 86 1.87 0.68 24.93
N GLY A 87 3.03 0.08 25.20
CA GLY A 87 3.09 -1.17 25.98
C GLY A 87 2.31 -2.31 25.32
N ALA A 88 1.37 -2.90 26.05
CA ALA A 88 0.53 -4.00 25.57
C ALA A 88 -0.61 -3.55 24.65
N ASP A 89 -0.95 -2.26 24.69
CA ASP A 89 -2.04 -1.68 23.89
C ASP A 89 -1.57 -1.14 22.53
N LYS A 90 -0.37 -1.52 22.11
CA LYS A 90 0.17 -1.15 20.79
C LYS A 90 -0.66 -1.75 19.69
N MET A 91 -1.01 -0.91 18.73
CA MET A 91 -1.69 -1.28 17.49
C MET A 91 -1.06 -0.55 16.31
N PHE A 92 -1.27 -1.07 15.12
CA PHE A 92 -1.03 -0.34 13.88
C PHE A 92 -2.36 0.02 13.25
N CYS A 93 -2.47 1.24 12.78
CA CYS A 93 -3.65 1.72 12.08
C CYS A 93 -3.27 2.68 10.97
N THR A 94 -4.21 2.88 10.05
CA THR A 94 -4.03 3.80 8.94
C THR A 94 -4.88 5.05 9.12
N GLN A 95 -4.34 6.19 8.67
CA GLN A 95 -5.07 7.42 8.41
C GLN A 95 -4.76 7.87 6.98
N CYS A 96 -5.74 7.81 6.09
CA CYS A 96 -5.54 8.10 4.67
C CYS A 96 -6.23 9.39 4.19
N GLU A 97 -7.09 9.97 4.98
CA GLU A 97 -7.76 11.26 4.69
C GLU A 97 -6.84 12.44 4.91
N PRO A 98 -6.96 13.40 3.95
CA PRO A 98 -6.27 13.29 2.68
C PRO A 98 -4.97 14.08 2.79
N GLU A 99 -3.94 13.55 2.35
CA GLU A 99 -3.60 12.51 1.39
C GLU A 99 -2.59 11.53 1.99
N GLY A 100 -3.05 10.56 2.79
CA GLY A 100 -2.19 9.67 3.56
C GLY A 100 -1.89 8.32 2.87
N PHE A 101 -2.70 7.88 1.90
CA PHE A 101 -2.48 6.57 1.26
C PHE A 101 -1.12 6.48 0.55
N ARG A 102 -0.62 7.58 0.00
CA ARG A 102 0.71 7.69 -0.63
C ARG A 102 1.89 7.45 0.30
N LYS A 103 1.66 7.39 1.63
CA LYS A 103 2.66 6.98 2.62
C LYS A 103 2.64 5.47 2.92
N ILE A 104 1.74 4.73 2.27
CA ILE A 104 1.67 3.27 2.38
C ILE A 104 2.31 2.62 1.16
N THR A 105 1.98 3.11 -0.04
CA THR A 105 2.51 2.62 -1.31
C THR A 105 2.36 3.67 -2.41
N PHE A 106 3.06 3.49 -3.53
CA PHE A 106 2.85 4.30 -4.74
C PHE A 106 1.47 4.06 -5.31
N TYR A 107 0.70 5.14 -5.51
CA TYR A 107 -0.69 5.07 -5.97
C TYR A 107 -1.10 6.39 -6.67
N PRO A 108 -2.05 6.38 -7.62
CA PRO A 108 -2.66 7.63 -8.13
C PRO A 108 -3.63 8.19 -7.07
N ASP A 109 -3.06 8.67 -5.95
CA ASP A 109 -3.74 9.05 -4.71
C ASP A 109 -4.50 10.36 -4.86
N ARG A 110 -5.63 10.30 -5.60
CA ARG A 110 -6.52 11.40 -5.91
C ARG A 110 -7.98 10.98 -5.65
N PRO A 111 -8.85 11.91 -5.23
CA PRO A 111 -10.25 11.58 -4.88
C PRO A 111 -11.11 11.18 -6.08
N ASP A 112 -10.71 11.51 -7.31
CA ASP A 112 -11.39 11.15 -8.55
C ASP A 112 -10.96 9.78 -9.12
N VAL A 113 -9.96 9.13 -8.51
CA VAL A 113 -9.51 7.78 -8.88
C VAL A 113 -10.18 6.76 -7.98
N LEU A 114 -11.10 5.99 -8.55
CA LEU A 114 -11.89 5.00 -7.82
C LEU A 114 -11.45 3.58 -8.18
N ALA A 115 -11.17 2.77 -7.16
CA ALA A 115 -10.78 1.37 -7.32
C ALA A 115 -11.48 0.47 -6.29
N THR A 116 -11.52 -0.83 -6.58
CA THR A 116 -11.78 -1.88 -5.59
C THR A 116 -10.47 -2.27 -4.93
N PHE A 117 -10.53 -2.75 -3.69
CA PHE A 117 -9.33 -3.13 -2.95
C PHE A 117 -9.42 -4.58 -2.47
N THR A 118 -8.34 -5.31 -2.66
CA THR A 118 -8.12 -6.59 -1.96
C THR A 118 -6.87 -6.41 -1.11
N THR A 119 -7.03 -6.55 0.20
CA THR A 119 -5.97 -6.29 1.17
C THR A 119 -5.61 -7.57 1.91
N ARG A 120 -4.38 -8.04 1.78
CA ARG A 120 -3.82 -9.10 2.58
C ARG A 120 -2.92 -8.48 3.66
N ILE A 121 -3.20 -8.79 4.90
CA ILE A 121 -2.40 -8.38 6.06
C ILE A 121 -1.75 -9.62 6.65
N GLU A 122 -0.45 -9.55 6.90
CA GLU A 122 0.33 -10.59 7.57
C GLU A 122 1.05 -10.00 8.77
N ALA A 123 0.83 -10.56 9.95
CA ALA A 123 1.46 -10.09 11.16
C ALA A 123 1.88 -11.23 12.10
N ASP A 124 2.66 -10.88 13.11
CA ASP A 124 2.94 -11.71 14.28
C ASP A 124 1.63 -11.95 15.07
N LYS A 125 1.43 -13.12 15.65
CA LYS A 125 0.24 -13.46 16.45
C LYS A 125 0.06 -12.61 17.70
N THR A 126 1.04 -11.82 18.07
CA THR A 126 0.88 -10.79 19.11
C THR A 126 -0.08 -9.67 18.69
N TYR A 127 -0.39 -9.57 17.41
CA TYR A 127 -1.45 -8.74 16.84
C TYR A 127 -2.63 -9.66 16.45
N PRO A 128 -3.54 -10.01 17.37
CA PRO A 128 -4.53 -11.06 17.14
C PRO A 128 -5.61 -10.68 16.14
N THR A 129 -5.77 -9.41 15.86
CA THR A 129 -6.82 -8.87 15.00
C THR A 129 -6.21 -8.19 13.78
N LEU A 130 -6.61 -8.63 12.57
CA LEU A 130 -6.18 -8.07 11.29
C LEU A 130 -7.43 -7.64 10.52
N LEU A 131 -7.69 -6.34 10.44
CA LEU A 131 -8.90 -5.78 9.82
C LEU A 131 -8.53 -4.87 8.65
N ALA A 132 -9.34 -4.90 7.60
CA ALA A 132 -9.35 -3.91 6.52
C ALA A 132 -10.77 -3.68 6.00
N ASN A 133 -10.92 -2.80 5.00
CA ASN A 133 -12.23 -2.55 4.39
C ASN A 133 -12.80 -3.80 3.71
N GLY A 134 -14.12 -3.93 3.74
CA GLY A 134 -14.85 -4.95 3.00
C GLY A 134 -15.14 -6.22 3.77
N ASN A 135 -15.10 -7.37 3.10
CA ASN A 135 -15.45 -8.66 3.64
C ASN A 135 -14.19 -9.53 3.81
N LEU A 136 -14.10 -10.25 4.91
CA LEU A 136 -13.07 -11.27 5.10
C LEU A 136 -13.34 -12.43 4.13
N ILE A 137 -12.38 -12.72 3.25
CA ILE A 137 -12.50 -13.78 2.24
C ILE A 137 -11.53 -14.94 2.46
N ASP A 138 -10.44 -14.70 3.21
CA ASP A 138 -9.48 -15.76 3.56
C ASP A 138 -8.71 -15.36 4.83
N GLN A 139 -8.27 -16.34 5.60
CA GLN A 139 -7.40 -16.18 6.76
C GLN A 139 -6.70 -17.49 7.10
N GLY A 140 -5.58 -17.40 7.78
CA GLY A 140 -4.86 -18.60 8.17
C GLY A 140 -3.55 -18.35 8.88
N GLU A 141 -2.90 -19.46 9.19
CA GLU A 141 -1.64 -19.51 9.89
C GLU A 141 -0.45 -19.44 8.91
N LEU A 142 0.62 -18.83 9.36
CA LEU A 142 1.91 -18.77 8.65
C LEU A 142 3.02 -19.32 9.55
N ALA A 143 4.12 -19.71 8.94
CA ALA A 143 5.31 -20.12 9.67
C ALA A 143 5.87 -18.98 10.55
N GLY A 144 6.57 -19.32 11.63
CA GLY A 144 7.24 -18.34 12.49
C GLY A 144 6.29 -17.54 13.38
N ASP A 145 5.24 -18.19 13.88
CA ASP A 145 4.27 -17.60 14.82
C ASP A 145 3.56 -16.37 14.24
N ARG A 146 3.24 -16.43 12.94
CA ARG A 146 2.53 -15.40 12.18
C ARG A 146 1.19 -15.92 11.67
N HIS A 147 0.33 -15.00 11.28
CA HIS A 147 -0.95 -15.29 10.65
C HIS A 147 -1.29 -14.24 9.59
N PHE A 148 -2.34 -14.49 8.82
CA PHE A 148 -2.82 -13.56 7.80
C PHE A 148 -4.34 -13.47 7.75
N ALA A 149 -4.83 -12.37 7.23
CA ALA A 149 -6.21 -12.16 6.80
C ALA A 149 -6.25 -11.48 5.43
N VAL A 150 -7.21 -11.87 4.59
CA VAL A 150 -7.46 -11.27 3.28
C VAL A 150 -8.86 -10.68 3.27
N TRP A 151 -8.94 -9.40 2.98
CA TRP A 151 -10.17 -8.62 2.92
C TRP A 151 -10.43 -8.18 1.48
N GLN A 152 -11.65 -8.29 1.02
CA GLN A 152 -12.08 -7.81 -0.29
C GLN A 152 -13.15 -6.74 -0.13
N ASP A 153 -12.83 -5.55 -0.62
CA ASP A 153 -13.78 -4.45 -0.71
C ASP A 153 -14.23 -4.28 -2.16
N PRO A 154 -15.42 -4.76 -2.50
CA PRO A 154 -15.91 -4.79 -3.88
C PRO A 154 -16.44 -3.44 -4.36
N THR A 155 -16.60 -2.49 -3.46
CA THR A 155 -17.15 -1.16 -3.79
C THR A 155 -16.03 -0.23 -4.20
N LYS A 156 -16.10 0.31 -5.42
CA LYS A 156 -15.14 1.30 -5.89
C LYS A 156 -15.16 2.54 -4.99
N LYS A 157 -14.00 2.91 -4.48
CA LYS A 157 -13.80 4.06 -3.60
C LYS A 157 -12.46 4.73 -3.86
N PRO A 158 -12.32 6.02 -3.50
CA PRO A 158 -11.02 6.68 -3.51
C PRO A 158 -10.12 6.15 -2.38
N SER A 159 -8.82 6.27 -2.57
CA SER A 159 -7.80 5.78 -1.64
C SER A 159 -7.87 6.40 -0.24
N TYR A 160 -8.40 7.60 -0.08
CA TYR A 160 -8.53 8.23 1.24
C TYR A 160 -9.50 7.51 2.18
N LEU A 161 -10.37 6.62 1.65
CA LEU A 161 -11.26 5.77 2.44
C LEU A 161 -10.65 4.40 2.79
N PHE A 162 -9.43 4.14 2.35
CA PHE A 162 -8.72 2.92 2.73
C PHE A 162 -8.42 2.91 4.22
N ALA A 163 -8.68 1.77 4.86
CA ALA A 163 -8.36 1.56 6.27
C ALA A 163 -7.86 0.14 6.53
N CYS A 164 -6.86 0.01 7.37
CA CYS A 164 -6.51 -1.26 8.01
C CYS A 164 -6.06 -1.03 9.46
N VAL A 165 -6.27 -2.07 10.28
CA VAL A 165 -5.92 -2.08 11.71
C VAL A 165 -5.37 -3.46 12.09
N MET A 166 -4.34 -3.47 12.90
CA MET A 166 -3.78 -4.69 13.46
C MET A 166 -3.18 -4.45 14.84
#